data_a570b302314b378222f2631563e5ce0e
#
_entry.id   a570b302314b378222f2631563e5ce0e
#
_cell.length_a   1.000
_cell.length_b   1.000
_cell.length_c   1.000
_cell.angle_alpha   90.00
_cell.angle_beta   90.00
_cell.angle_gamma   90.00
#
_symmetry.space_group_name_H-M   'P 1'
#
loop_
_entity.id
_entity.type
_entity.pdbx_description
1 polymer ?
#
loop_
_entity_poly.entity_id
_entity_poly.type
_entity_poly.pdbx_seq_one_letter_code
_entity_poly.pdbx_strand_id
1 'polypeptide(L)'
;EDDADLPKRGVDNFGFIFKEVDGEFELQKVVICEVKASESKKNPPEVVYETRDSLYKSLLELSKGSDRLMKALVKSFDRFDVNKFAALIAELAVDIEKNDALQDTKKKMMIVPFLLRTATTYSDDDFGVFYTDPSEFSGATINYYIMVVDVALSDFADDLYSSVRGES
;
A
#
# COMPACT_ATOMS: atom_id res chain seq x y z
N GLU A 1 -9.47 -14.09 -22.76
CA GLU A 1 -8.02 -14.12 -22.98
C GLU A 1 -7.41 -13.09 -22.04
N ASP A 2 -6.86 -13.58 -20.92
CA ASP A 2 -6.09 -12.72 -20.01
C ASP A 2 -4.78 -12.36 -20.71
N ASP A 3 -4.61 -11.09 -20.99
CA ASP A 3 -3.38 -10.54 -21.57
C ASP A 3 -2.27 -10.69 -20.50
N ALA A 4 -1.43 -11.71 -20.68
CA ALA A 4 -0.42 -12.11 -19.70
C ALA A 4 0.67 -11.05 -19.47
N ASP A 5 0.74 -10.05 -20.35
CA ASP A 5 1.77 -9.02 -20.38
C ASP A 5 1.37 -7.68 -19.73
N LEU A 6 0.10 -7.53 -19.32
CA LEU A 6 -0.30 -6.34 -18.59
C LEU A 6 0.00 -6.51 -17.10
N PRO A 7 0.64 -5.53 -16.46
CA PRO A 7 0.86 -5.56 -15.01
C PRO A 7 -0.50 -5.70 -14.33
N LYS A 8 -0.68 -6.81 -13.61
CA LYS A 8 -1.92 -7.08 -12.87
C LYS A 8 -2.10 -5.97 -11.86
N ARG A 9 -3.15 -5.16 -12.01
CA ARG A 9 -3.54 -4.15 -11.03
C ARG A 9 -3.82 -4.86 -9.71
N GLY A 10 -2.93 -4.70 -8.75
CA GLY A 10 -3.02 -5.26 -7.41
C GLY A 10 -2.71 -4.19 -6.37
N VAL A 11 -2.81 -4.53 -5.11
CA VAL A 11 -2.16 -3.78 -4.03
C VAL A 11 -0.68 -4.12 -4.12
N ASP A 12 0.20 -3.12 -4.16
CA ASP A 12 1.64 -3.35 -4.28
C ASP A 12 2.16 -4.14 -3.08
N ASN A 13 1.77 -3.72 -1.88
CA ASN A 13 2.06 -4.45 -0.65
C ASN A 13 0.86 -4.43 0.30
N PHE A 14 0.58 -5.59 0.85
CA PHE A 14 -0.44 -5.81 1.84
C PHE A 14 0.12 -6.65 2.98
N GLY A 15 -0.14 -6.23 4.22
CA GLY A 15 0.40 -6.92 5.39
C GLY A 15 -0.44 -6.75 6.63
N PHE A 16 -0.03 -7.45 7.69
CA PHE A 16 -0.70 -7.45 8.98
C PHE A 16 0.30 -7.25 10.09
N ILE A 17 -0.11 -6.51 11.11
CA ILE A 17 0.63 -6.40 12.37
C ILE A 17 -0.21 -7.08 13.44
N PHE A 18 0.37 -8.10 14.06
CA PHE A 18 -0.22 -8.83 15.18
C PHE A 18 0.52 -8.49 16.47
N LYS A 19 -0.20 -8.53 17.58
CA LYS A 19 0.34 -8.45 18.93
C LYS A 19 -0.04 -9.72 19.67
N GLU A 20 0.89 -10.28 20.41
CA GLU A 20 0.60 -11.35 21.36
C GLU A 20 0.16 -10.74 22.68
N VAL A 21 -1.00 -11.17 23.17
CA VAL A 21 -1.58 -10.79 24.45
C VAL A 21 -2.03 -12.07 25.16
N ASP A 22 -1.47 -12.36 26.32
CA ASP A 22 -1.79 -13.54 27.13
C ASP A 22 -1.70 -14.89 26.37
N GLY A 23 -0.78 -14.98 25.40
CA GLY A 23 -0.57 -16.19 24.59
C GLY A 23 -1.48 -16.30 23.35
N GLU A 24 -2.37 -15.35 23.16
CA GLU A 24 -3.24 -15.23 21.98
C GLU A 24 -2.75 -14.09 21.05
N PHE A 25 -2.95 -14.26 19.73
CA PHE A 25 -2.63 -13.21 18.76
C PHE A 25 -3.84 -12.34 18.46
N GLU A 26 -3.66 -11.04 18.57
CA GLU A 26 -4.65 -10.04 18.17
C GLU A 26 -4.17 -9.28 16.93
N LEU A 27 -5.08 -9.06 15.96
CA LEU A 27 -4.81 -8.20 14.81
C LEU A 27 -4.80 -6.73 15.26
N GLN A 28 -3.63 -6.10 15.18
CA GLN A 28 -3.46 -4.68 15.54
C GLN A 28 -3.66 -3.76 14.33
N LYS A 29 -3.04 -4.09 13.20
CA LYS A 29 -3.10 -3.26 12.00
C LYS A 29 -3.18 -4.11 10.73
N VAL A 30 -3.94 -3.61 9.77
CA VAL A 30 -3.90 -3.99 8.37
C VAL A 30 -3.08 -2.93 7.65
N VAL A 31 -1.99 -3.33 7.02
CA VAL A 31 -1.09 -2.41 6.31
C VAL A 31 -1.41 -2.46 4.83
N ILE A 32 -1.68 -1.32 4.24
CA ILE A 32 -1.94 -1.14 2.81
C ILE A 32 -0.87 -0.18 2.28
N CYS A 33 0.00 -0.67 1.43
CA CYS A 33 1.06 0.12 0.81
C CYS A 33 0.85 0.20 -0.69
N GLU A 34 0.99 1.38 -1.23
CA GLU A 34 1.05 1.65 -2.67
C GLU A 34 2.35 2.37 -2.97
N VAL A 35 3.07 1.90 -3.99
CA VAL A 35 4.38 2.42 -4.38
C VAL A 35 4.25 3.12 -5.73
N LYS A 36 4.77 4.34 -5.84
CA LYS A 36 4.91 5.05 -7.11
C LYS A 36 6.32 5.62 -7.23
N ALA A 37 6.78 5.71 -8.46
CA ALA A 37 8.08 6.29 -8.79
C ALA A 37 7.90 7.45 -9.75
N SER A 38 8.66 8.53 -9.59
CA SER A 38 8.58 9.69 -10.48
C SER A 38 9.87 10.51 -10.51
N GLU A 39 10.29 10.87 -11.71
CA GLU A 39 11.36 11.84 -12.00
C GLU A 39 10.80 13.21 -12.44
N SER A 40 9.47 13.40 -12.32
CA SER A 40 8.84 14.70 -12.61
C SER A 40 9.39 15.77 -11.68
N LYS A 41 9.71 16.94 -12.24
CA LYS A 41 10.09 18.14 -11.47
C LYS A 41 8.88 18.86 -10.89
N LYS A 42 7.67 18.43 -11.23
CA LYS A 42 6.44 18.96 -10.66
C LYS A 42 6.33 18.55 -9.20
N ASN A 43 5.80 19.44 -8.38
CA ASN A 43 5.64 19.25 -6.96
C ASN A 43 4.21 19.61 -6.50
N PRO A 44 3.40 18.67 -6.01
CA PRO A 44 3.65 17.21 -6.02
C PRO A 44 3.69 16.63 -7.43
N PRO A 45 4.39 15.51 -7.65
CA PRO A 45 4.40 14.86 -8.96
C PRO A 45 3.03 14.27 -9.31
N GLU A 46 2.72 14.15 -10.60
CA GLU A 46 1.40 13.71 -11.11
C GLU A 46 0.96 12.34 -10.56
N VAL A 47 1.93 11.46 -10.28
CA VAL A 47 1.65 10.13 -9.72
C VAL A 47 1.04 10.17 -8.32
N VAL A 48 1.09 11.31 -7.63
CA VAL A 48 0.46 11.45 -6.32
C VAL A 48 -1.03 11.68 -6.42
N TYR A 49 -1.51 12.51 -7.35
CA TYR A 49 -2.93 12.91 -7.45
C TYR A 49 -3.55 12.75 -8.83
N GLU A 50 -2.80 13.02 -9.91
CA GLU A 50 -3.40 13.34 -11.21
C GLU A 50 -3.64 12.11 -12.07
N THR A 51 -2.75 11.14 -12.03
CA THR A 51 -2.89 9.91 -12.80
C THR A 51 -4.12 9.11 -12.35
N ARG A 52 -4.66 8.29 -13.24
CA ARG A 52 -5.84 7.47 -12.97
C ARG A 52 -5.64 6.55 -11.76
N ASP A 53 -4.42 6.04 -11.62
CA ASP A 53 -3.97 5.13 -10.56
C ASP A 53 -2.97 5.83 -9.62
N SER A 54 -3.18 7.11 -9.34
CA SER A 54 -2.32 7.88 -8.42
C SER A 54 -2.32 7.27 -7.02
N LEU A 55 -1.26 7.54 -6.26
CA LEU A 55 -1.13 7.11 -4.86
C LEU A 55 -2.39 7.41 -4.05
N TYR A 56 -2.86 8.64 -4.12
CA TYR A 56 -4.02 9.10 -3.39
C TYR A 56 -5.28 8.30 -3.75
N LYS A 57 -5.61 8.21 -5.05
CA LYS A 57 -6.82 7.54 -5.52
C LYS A 57 -6.81 6.03 -5.24
N SER A 58 -5.66 5.37 -5.48
CA SER A 58 -5.51 3.94 -5.22
C SER A 58 -5.68 3.61 -3.73
N LEU A 59 -5.02 4.37 -2.85
CA LEU A 59 -5.11 4.16 -1.41
C LEU A 59 -6.50 4.51 -0.87
N LEU A 60 -7.15 5.56 -1.40
CA LEU A 60 -8.51 5.92 -1.02
C LEU A 60 -9.52 4.83 -1.40
N GLU A 61 -9.41 4.27 -2.61
CA GLU A 61 -10.24 3.14 -3.04
C GLU A 61 -10.08 1.93 -2.11
N LEU A 62 -8.83 1.57 -1.80
CA LEU A 62 -8.52 0.46 -0.91
C LEU A 62 -9.03 0.69 0.52
N SER A 63 -8.92 1.91 1.03
CA SER A 63 -9.38 2.26 2.38
C SER A 63 -10.91 2.22 2.55
N LYS A 64 -11.66 2.26 1.44
CA LYS A 64 -13.13 2.17 1.43
C LYS A 64 -13.66 0.72 1.37
N GLY A 65 -12.80 -0.28 1.50
CA GLY A 65 -13.24 -1.69 1.49
C GLY A 65 -13.64 -2.20 0.11
N SER A 66 -12.91 -1.79 -0.92
CA SER A 66 -13.17 -2.17 -2.31
C SER A 66 -12.98 -3.68 -2.57
N ASP A 67 -13.56 -4.17 -3.68
CA ASP A 67 -13.30 -5.54 -4.21
C ASP A 67 -11.80 -5.83 -4.35
N ARG A 68 -11.00 -4.79 -4.57
CA ARG A 68 -9.56 -4.85 -4.69
C ARG A 68 -8.91 -5.22 -3.35
N LEU A 69 -9.38 -4.65 -2.25
CA LEU A 69 -8.96 -5.00 -0.89
C LEU A 69 -9.36 -6.43 -0.55
N MET A 70 -10.61 -6.82 -0.84
CA MET A 70 -11.09 -8.18 -0.59
C MET A 70 -10.28 -9.23 -1.36
N LYS A 71 -9.96 -8.98 -2.63
CA LYS A 71 -9.08 -9.87 -3.42
C LYS A 71 -7.67 -9.95 -2.84
N ALA A 72 -7.13 -8.86 -2.31
CA ALA A 72 -5.83 -8.86 -1.67
C ALA A 72 -5.85 -9.67 -0.36
N LEU A 73 -6.90 -9.53 0.44
CA LEU A 73 -7.14 -10.35 1.64
C LEU A 73 -7.19 -11.83 1.31
N VAL A 74 -8.05 -12.23 0.37
CA VAL A 74 -8.20 -13.63 -0.06
C VAL A 74 -6.87 -14.21 -0.54
N LYS A 75 -6.11 -13.48 -1.35
CA LYS A 75 -4.77 -13.88 -1.78
C LYS A 75 -3.78 -14.07 -0.63
N SER A 76 -3.96 -13.33 0.45
CA SER A 76 -3.10 -13.45 1.62
C SER A 76 -3.33 -14.75 2.38
N PHE A 77 -4.55 -15.32 2.33
CA PHE A 77 -4.83 -16.64 2.92
C PHE A 77 -3.95 -17.75 2.36
N ASP A 78 -3.75 -17.76 1.05
CA ASP A 78 -2.96 -18.78 0.36
C ASP A 78 -1.46 -18.72 0.73
N ARG A 79 -1.01 -17.63 1.30
CA ARG A 79 0.40 -17.39 1.67
C ARG A 79 0.70 -17.62 3.14
N PHE A 80 -0.31 -17.56 4.00
CA PHE A 80 -0.16 -17.78 5.44
C PHE A 80 -0.50 -19.23 5.78
N ASP A 81 0.51 -20.10 5.84
CA ASP A 81 0.42 -21.52 6.19
C ASP A 81 0.16 -21.74 7.71
N VAL A 82 -0.43 -20.77 8.40
CA VAL A 82 -0.63 -20.87 9.85
C VAL A 82 -2.09 -20.62 10.19
N ASN A 83 -2.78 -21.69 10.55
CA ASN A 83 -4.19 -21.72 10.95
C ASN A 83 -4.64 -20.63 11.94
N LYS A 84 -3.73 -20.12 12.77
CA LYS A 84 -4.02 -19.06 13.75
C LYS A 84 -4.30 -17.71 13.10
N PHE A 85 -3.52 -17.31 12.10
CA PHE A 85 -3.69 -16.01 11.44
C PHE A 85 -4.81 -16.03 10.40
N ALA A 86 -5.07 -17.18 9.78
CA ALA A 86 -6.15 -17.32 8.82
C ALA A 86 -7.52 -16.99 9.43
N ALA A 87 -7.80 -17.44 10.64
CA ALA A 87 -9.05 -17.12 11.34
C ALA A 87 -9.22 -15.61 11.56
N LEU A 88 -8.17 -14.92 12.05
CA LEU A 88 -8.18 -13.47 12.28
C LEU A 88 -8.38 -12.67 11.00
N ILE A 89 -7.79 -13.13 9.88
CA ILE A 89 -7.97 -12.50 8.58
C ILE A 89 -9.37 -12.76 8.04
N ALA A 90 -9.95 -13.96 8.28
CA ALA A 90 -11.32 -14.27 7.90
C ALA A 90 -12.34 -13.41 8.64
N GLU A 91 -12.15 -13.21 9.94
CA GLU A 91 -12.98 -12.28 10.74
C GLU A 91 -12.90 -10.86 10.17
N LEU A 92 -11.69 -10.38 9.84
CA LEU A 92 -11.50 -9.08 9.20
C LEU A 92 -12.24 -8.98 7.86
N ALA A 93 -12.18 -10.01 7.01
CA ALA A 93 -12.88 -10.04 5.74
C ALA A 93 -14.41 -9.94 5.92
N VAL A 94 -14.95 -10.68 6.90
CA VAL A 94 -16.37 -10.61 7.27
C VAL A 94 -16.75 -9.21 7.79
N ASP A 95 -15.89 -8.59 8.61
CA ASP A 95 -16.11 -7.24 9.14
C ASP A 95 -16.10 -6.18 8.03
N ILE A 96 -15.23 -6.32 7.04
CA ILE A 96 -15.20 -5.41 5.87
C ILE A 96 -16.46 -5.58 5.02
N GLU A 97 -16.97 -6.80 4.87
CA GLU A 97 -18.16 -7.09 4.08
C GLU A 97 -19.44 -6.57 4.75
N LYS A 98 -19.46 -6.54 6.08
CA LYS A 98 -20.55 -5.96 6.85
C LYS A 98 -20.33 -4.46 7.02
N ASN A 99 -20.95 -3.64 6.19
CA ASN A 99 -20.77 -2.18 6.10
C ASN A 99 -20.74 -1.39 7.43
N ASP A 100 -21.31 -1.91 8.50
CA ASP A 100 -21.32 -1.27 9.82
C ASP A 100 -19.97 -1.36 10.57
N ALA A 101 -19.15 -2.37 10.26
CA ALA A 101 -17.85 -2.58 10.90
C ALA A 101 -16.70 -1.83 10.22
N LEU A 102 -16.94 -1.20 9.06
CA LEU A 102 -15.90 -0.49 8.30
C LEU A 102 -15.24 0.64 9.11
N GLN A 103 -15.99 1.30 9.99
CA GLN A 103 -15.45 2.39 10.82
C GLN A 103 -14.44 1.86 11.87
N ASP A 104 -14.72 0.71 12.48
CA ASP A 104 -13.80 0.11 13.44
C ASP A 104 -12.61 -0.55 12.72
N THR A 105 -12.82 -1.11 11.54
CA THR A 105 -11.76 -1.63 10.68
C THR A 105 -10.84 -0.51 10.19
N LYS A 106 -11.36 0.68 9.86
CA LYS A 106 -10.54 1.85 9.50
C LYS A 106 -9.56 2.25 10.60
N LYS A 107 -9.95 2.18 11.88
CA LYS A 107 -9.04 2.44 13.00
C LYS A 107 -7.87 1.47 13.07
N LYS A 108 -8.04 0.26 12.52
CA LYS A 108 -6.98 -0.74 12.39
C LYS A 108 -6.19 -0.63 11.08
N MET A 109 -6.58 0.24 10.15
CA MET A 109 -5.84 0.43 8.90
C MET A 109 -4.61 1.30 9.11
N MET A 110 -3.50 0.87 8.52
CA MET A 110 -2.30 1.66 8.31
C MET A 110 -2.09 1.84 6.82
N ILE A 111 -2.17 3.07 6.37
CA ILE A 111 -2.00 3.46 4.97
C ILE A 111 -0.58 3.94 4.77
N VAL A 112 0.11 3.37 3.80
CA VAL A 112 1.52 3.64 3.54
C VAL A 112 1.70 4.10 2.10
N PRO A 113 1.54 5.40 1.82
CA PRO A 113 1.99 5.97 0.56
C PRO A 113 3.52 5.95 0.51
N PHE A 114 4.06 5.25 -0.48
CA PHE A 114 5.50 5.16 -0.70
C PHE A 114 5.84 5.79 -2.06
N LEU A 115 6.71 6.80 -2.04
CA LEU A 115 7.15 7.51 -3.23
C LEU A 115 8.64 7.32 -3.44
N LEU A 116 9.04 6.88 -4.64
CA LEU A 116 10.43 6.79 -5.05
C LEU A 116 10.79 8.01 -5.91
N ARG A 117 11.82 8.75 -5.52
CA ARG A 117 12.30 9.98 -6.15
C ARG A 117 13.79 9.90 -6.45
N THR A 118 14.25 10.69 -7.40
CA THR A 118 15.68 10.98 -7.51
C THR A 118 16.06 12.19 -6.65
N ALA A 119 17.30 12.28 -6.22
CA ALA A 119 17.81 13.41 -5.43
C ALA A 119 17.62 14.77 -6.15
N THR A 120 17.61 14.77 -7.47
CA THR A 120 17.43 15.99 -8.29
C THR A 120 15.98 16.43 -8.43
N THR A 121 15.01 15.60 -8.06
CA THR A 121 13.57 15.88 -8.20
C THR A 121 12.80 15.82 -6.88
N TYR A 122 13.45 15.34 -5.82
CA TYR A 122 12.86 15.28 -4.47
C TYR A 122 12.53 16.67 -3.90
N SER A 123 11.43 16.74 -3.19
CA SER A 123 11.02 17.89 -2.36
C SER A 123 10.25 17.41 -1.12
N ASP A 124 10.37 18.16 -0.03
CA ASP A 124 9.61 17.90 1.20
C ASP A 124 8.09 18.03 0.97
N ASP A 125 7.66 18.73 -0.09
CA ASP A 125 6.26 18.92 -0.45
C ASP A 125 5.74 17.88 -1.46
N ASP A 126 6.47 16.79 -1.73
CA ASP A 126 6.12 15.80 -2.75
C ASP A 126 4.76 15.11 -2.51
N PHE A 127 4.25 15.07 -1.28
CA PHE A 127 2.91 14.59 -0.99
C PHE A 127 1.83 15.70 -0.99
N GLY A 128 2.23 16.98 -0.96
CA GLY A 128 1.32 18.12 -1.03
C GLY A 128 0.12 18.00 -0.09
N VAL A 129 -1.11 18.19 -0.62
CA VAL A 129 -2.36 18.17 0.16
C VAL A 129 -2.60 16.79 0.82
N PHE A 130 -2.11 15.70 0.26
CA PHE A 130 -2.23 14.38 0.89
C PHE A 130 -1.59 14.34 2.28
N TYR A 131 -0.49 15.07 2.46
CA TYR A 131 0.19 15.18 3.75
C TYR A 131 -0.51 16.18 4.70
N THR A 132 -1.00 17.30 4.18
CA THR A 132 -1.56 18.38 4.99
C THR A 132 -3.04 18.21 5.33
N ASP A 133 -3.82 17.55 4.47
CA ASP A 133 -5.25 17.27 4.68
C ASP A 133 -5.64 15.85 4.23
N PRO A 134 -5.33 14.83 5.04
CA PRO A 134 -5.74 13.46 4.75
C PRO A 134 -7.17 13.13 5.24
N SER A 135 -8.07 14.10 5.31
CA SER A 135 -9.41 13.95 5.93
C SER A 135 -10.25 12.80 5.36
N GLU A 136 -10.10 12.48 4.06
CA GLU A 136 -10.80 11.36 3.43
C GLU A 136 -10.37 9.98 3.95
N PHE A 137 -9.21 9.89 4.62
CA PHE A 137 -8.70 8.69 5.29
C PHE A 137 -9.01 8.69 6.79
N SER A 138 -10.02 9.46 7.23
CA SER A 138 -10.32 9.61 8.66
C SER A 138 -10.49 8.26 9.36
N GLY A 139 -9.80 8.11 10.49
CA GLY A 139 -9.76 6.88 11.28
C GLY A 139 -8.57 5.95 10.96
N ALA A 140 -7.95 6.04 9.79
CA ALA A 140 -6.73 5.29 9.48
C ALA A 140 -5.46 5.99 10.01
N THR A 141 -4.42 5.20 10.30
CA THR A 141 -3.07 5.73 10.52
C THR A 141 -2.38 5.87 9.17
N ILE A 142 -1.74 7.01 8.88
CA ILE A 142 -1.02 7.20 7.63
C ILE A 142 0.47 7.41 7.93
N ASN A 143 1.31 6.59 7.31
CA ASN A 143 2.76 6.70 7.39
C ASN A 143 3.33 6.97 6.00
N TYR A 144 3.85 8.16 5.79
CA TYR A 144 4.42 8.61 4.52
C TYR A 144 5.88 8.22 4.42
N TYR A 145 6.28 7.64 3.28
CA TYR A 145 7.68 7.31 3.00
C TYR A 145 8.10 7.84 1.65
N ILE A 146 9.26 8.48 1.62
CA ILE A 146 9.95 8.84 0.37
C ILE A 146 11.32 8.16 0.39
N MET A 147 11.58 7.36 -0.63
CA MET A 147 12.92 6.85 -0.90
C MET A 147 13.56 7.72 -1.97
N VAL A 148 14.73 8.27 -1.65
CA VAL A 148 15.50 9.12 -2.57
C VAL A 148 16.73 8.36 -3.04
N VAL A 149 16.92 8.30 -4.35
CA VAL A 149 18.08 7.66 -4.99
C VAL A 149 18.90 8.69 -5.77
N ASP A 150 20.20 8.48 -5.83
CA ASP A 150 21.16 9.40 -6.48
C ASP A 150 21.38 9.08 -7.98
N VAL A 151 20.66 8.08 -8.50
CA VAL A 151 20.73 7.65 -9.90
C VAL A 151 19.38 7.82 -10.59
N ALA A 152 19.33 7.72 -11.91
CA ALA A 152 18.06 7.68 -12.65
C ALA A 152 17.23 6.47 -12.19
N LEU A 153 15.89 6.62 -12.18
CA LEU A 153 15.02 5.53 -11.72
C LEU A 153 15.09 4.28 -12.60
N SER A 154 15.37 4.45 -13.91
CA SER A 154 15.67 3.35 -14.83
C SER A 154 16.89 2.55 -14.39
N ASP A 155 17.98 3.24 -14.08
CA ASP A 155 19.25 2.61 -13.69
C ASP A 155 19.09 1.91 -12.34
N PHE A 156 18.40 2.55 -11.39
CA PHE A 156 18.07 1.93 -10.11
C PHE A 156 17.24 0.65 -10.28
N ALA A 157 16.25 0.67 -11.19
CA ALA A 157 15.43 -0.50 -11.46
C ALA A 157 16.26 -1.63 -12.09
N ASP A 158 17.12 -1.32 -13.06
CA ASP A 158 17.97 -2.30 -13.72
C ASP A 158 18.96 -2.93 -12.75
N ASP A 159 19.58 -2.14 -11.88
CA ASP A 159 20.48 -2.63 -10.83
C ASP A 159 19.74 -3.56 -9.84
N LEU A 160 18.53 -3.18 -9.43
CA LEU A 160 17.71 -3.98 -8.53
C LEU A 160 17.34 -5.32 -9.17
N TYR A 161 16.89 -5.32 -10.43
CA TYR A 161 16.53 -6.54 -11.15
C TYR A 161 17.73 -7.44 -11.41
N SER A 162 18.89 -6.88 -11.74
CA SER A 162 20.13 -7.63 -11.92
C SER A 162 20.57 -8.29 -10.62
N SER A 163 20.49 -7.58 -9.49
CA SER A 163 20.80 -8.10 -8.16
C SER A 163 19.88 -9.26 -7.76
N VAL A 164 18.58 -9.16 -8.04
CA VAL A 164 17.60 -10.22 -7.71
C VAL A 164 17.81 -11.46 -8.57
N ARG A 165 18.28 -11.32 -9.82
CA ARG A 165 18.58 -12.43 -10.73
C ARG A 165 19.94 -13.06 -10.47
N GLY A 166 20.79 -12.45 -9.65
CA GLY A 166 22.16 -12.91 -9.42
C GLY A 166 23.09 -12.67 -10.61
N GLU A 167 22.73 -11.73 -11.49
CA GLU A 167 23.51 -11.27 -12.62
C GLU A 167 24.40 -10.12 -12.12
N SER A 168 25.54 -10.45 -11.50
CA SER A 168 26.57 -9.48 -11.04
C SER A 168 27.87 -9.69 -11.79
#